data_80febfd09a7e7e75b0e744c50d1609b6
#
_entry.id   80febfd09a7e7e75b0e744c50d1609b6
#
_cell.length_a   1.000
_cell.length_b   1.000
_cell.length_c   1.000
_cell.angle_alpha   90.00
_cell.angle_beta   90.00
_cell.angle_gamma   90.00
#
_symmetry.space_group_name_H-M   'P 1'
#
loop_
_entity.id
_entity.type
_entity.pdbx_description
1 polymer ?
#
loop_
_entity_poly.entity_id
_entity_poly.type
_entity_poly.pdbx_seq_one_letter_code
_entity_poly.pdbx_strand_id
1 'polypeptide(L)'
;AVHALGGGSDDFRGSFIGIDGLPEDFKVVEETLEKDSYILLFTDCLIESRNLMGFEMGERTLSEVFSKATGKTAKSVLSYILEAFSCFTEGIPLKDDLTVIVLHYKPDAA
;
A
#
# COMPACT_ATOMS: atom_id res chain seq x y z
N ALA A 1 7.99 -12.31 -3.60
CA ALA A 1 7.00 -11.82 -4.57
C ALA A 1 5.98 -10.92 -3.89
N VAL A 2 5.57 -9.86 -4.56
CA VAL A 2 4.55 -8.94 -4.05
C VAL A 2 3.20 -9.31 -4.65
N HIS A 3 2.18 -9.41 -3.81
CA HIS A 3 0.82 -9.64 -4.27
C HIS A 3 -0.19 -8.87 -3.42
N ALA A 4 -1.35 -8.55 -3.99
CA ALA A 4 -2.42 -7.90 -3.26
C ALA A 4 -3.14 -8.91 -2.37
N LEU A 5 -3.47 -8.50 -1.13
CA LEU A 5 -4.29 -9.34 -0.26
C LEU A 5 -5.67 -9.52 -0.88
N GLY A 6 -6.19 -10.73 -0.83
CA GLY A 6 -7.43 -11.08 -1.50
C GLY A 6 -7.32 -11.20 -3.03
N GLY A 7 -6.10 -11.21 -3.57
CA GLY A 7 -5.87 -11.35 -5.02
C GLY A 7 -6.23 -10.13 -5.85
N GLY A 8 -6.50 -8.97 -5.21
CA GLY A 8 -6.87 -7.75 -5.92
C GLY A 8 -8.29 -7.77 -6.49
N SER A 9 -9.12 -8.73 -6.09
CA SER A 9 -10.49 -8.86 -6.57
C SER A 9 -11.40 -7.79 -5.98
N ASP A 10 -12.31 -7.26 -6.79
CA ASP A 10 -13.35 -6.33 -6.34
C ASP A 10 -14.34 -7.00 -5.36
N ASP A 11 -14.38 -8.35 -5.33
CA ASP A 11 -15.22 -9.10 -4.39
C ASP A 11 -14.89 -8.78 -2.92
N PHE A 12 -13.69 -8.28 -2.65
CA PHE A 12 -13.26 -7.92 -1.30
C PHE A 12 -13.42 -6.45 -0.95
N ARG A 13 -14.07 -5.68 -1.81
CA ARG A 13 -14.41 -4.30 -1.51
C ARG A 13 -15.70 -4.25 -0.69
N GLY A 14 -15.68 -3.48 0.39
CA GLY A 14 -16.85 -3.24 1.21
C GLY A 14 -17.49 -1.90 0.90
N SER A 15 -18.62 -1.62 1.57
CA SER A 15 -19.28 -0.33 1.52
C SER A 15 -18.55 0.69 2.38
N PHE A 16 -18.84 1.97 2.18
CA PHE A 16 -18.35 3.03 3.05
C PHE A 16 -18.91 2.83 4.47
N ILE A 17 -18.05 3.02 5.46
CA ILE A 17 -18.42 2.89 6.86
C ILE A 17 -19.19 4.14 7.30
N GLY A 18 -20.28 3.94 8.03
CA GLY A 18 -21.01 5.03 8.66
C GLY A 18 -21.99 5.78 7.78
N ILE A 19 -22.27 5.29 6.57
CA ILE A 19 -23.30 5.90 5.70
C ILE A 19 -24.57 5.08 5.78
N ASP A 20 -25.65 5.73 6.23
CA ASP A 20 -26.97 5.09 6.30
C ASP A 20 -27.49 4.69 4.93
N GLY A 21 -28.15 3.54 4.86
CA GLY A 21 -28.77 3.05 3.64
C GLY A 21 -27.84 2.27 2.71
N LEU A 22 -26.54 2.17 3.04
CA LEU A 22 -25.63 1.31 2.31
C LEU A 22 -25.57 -0.07 2.93
N PRO A 23 -25.32 -1.12 2.13
CA PRO A 23 -25.15 -2.47 2.69
C PRO A 23 -23.99 -2.53 3.67
N GLU A 24 -24.20 -3.23 4.80
CA GLU A 24 -23.15 -3.49 5.78
C GLU A 24 -22.45 -4.83 5.49
N ASP A 25 -22.24 -5.14 4.22
CA ASP A 25 -21.66 -6.39 3.77
C ASP A 25 -20.15 -6.21 3.60
N PHE A 26 -19.39 -6.61 4.61
CA PHE A 26 -17.92 -6.55 4.57
C PHE A 26 -17.35 -7.94 4.37
N LYS A 27 -16.47 -8.05 3.39
CA LYS A 27 -15.77 -9.30 3.12
C LYS A 27 -14.57 -9.45 4.06
N VAL A 28 -14.29 -10.69 4.44
CA VAL A 28 -13.14 -11.02 5.28
C VAL A 28 -12.12 -11.75 4.41
N VAL A 29 -10.87 -11.29 4.49
CA VAL A 29 -9.74 -11.94 3.81
C VAL A 29 -8.81 -12.46 4.88
N GLU A 30 -8.46 -13.75 4.78
CA GLU A 30 -7.48 -14.36 5.67
C GLU A 30 -6.25 -14.77 4.85
N GLU A 31 -5.09 -14.37 5.35
CA GLU A 31 -3.82 -14.68 4.73
C GLU A 31 -2.86 -15.22 5.78
N THR A 32 -2.07 -16.23 5.42
CA THR A 32 -1.00 -16.72 6.28
C THR A 32 0.29 -16.01 5.92
N LEU A 33 0.92 -15.42 6.92
CA LEU A 33 2.17 -14.68 6.72
C LEU A 33 3.36 -15.58 7.04
N GLU A 34 4.33 -15.59 6.13
CA GLU A 34 5.61 -16.20 6.39
C GLU A 34 6.46 -15.28 7.27
N LYS A 35 7.41 -15.86 7.98
CA LYS A 35 8.37 -15.10 8.78
C LYS A 35 9.08 -14.07 7.90
N ASP A 36 9.27 -12.88 8.43
CA ASP A 36 9.91 -11.74 7.76
C ASP A 36 9.12 -11.21 6.56
N SER A 37 7.82 -11.48 6.49
CA SER A 37 6.94 -10.85 5.51
C SER A 37 6.68 -9.38 5.84
N TYR A 38 6.47 -8.59 4.81
CA TYR A 38 6.11 -7.18 4.95
C TYR A 38 4.71 -6.96 4.38
N ILE A 39 3.93 -6.12 5.06
CA ILE A 39 2.59 -5.72 4.60
C ILE A 39 2.61 -4.20 4.40
N LEU A 40 2.13 -3.77 3.26
CA LEU A 40 2.02 -2.35 2.92
C LEU A 40 0.55 -1.98 2.86
N LEU A 41 0.17 -0.99 3.67
CA LEU A 41 -1.17 -0.40 3.69
C LEU A 41 -1.03 1.06 3.25
N PHE A 42 -1.89 1.50 2.34
CA PHE A 42 -1.79 2.85 1.81
C PHE A 42 -3.13 3.38 1.35
N THR A 43 -3.23 4.70 1.29
CA THR A 43 -4.40 5.37 0.69
C THR A 43 -4.16 5.57 -0.81
N ASP A 44 -5.24 5.76 -1.55
CA ASP A 44 -5.19 5.89 -3.01
C ASP A 44 -4.29 7.02 -3.49
N CYS A 45 -4.05 8.02 -2.68
CA CYS A 45 -3.14 9.12 -3.03
C CYS A 45 -1.78 8.61 -3.48
N LEU A 46 -1.28 7.52 -2.89
CA LEU A 46 0.03 6.97 -3.22
C LEU A 46 0.11 6.51 -4.68
N ILE A 47 -0.91 5.81 -5.16
CA ILE A 47 -0.92 5.25 -6.52
C ILE A 47 -1.53 6.17 -7.55
N GLU A 48 -2.35 7.14 -7.13
CA GLU A 48 -3.01 8.09 -8.04
C GLU A 48 -2.21 9.37 -8.25
N SER A 49 -1.14 9.59 -7.48
CA SER A 49 -0.28 10.76 -7.67
C SER A 49 0.47 10.67 -9.00
N ARG A 50 0.62 11.83 -9.63
CA ARG A 50 1.16 11.91 -10.98
C ARG A 50 2.54 12.54 -11.00
N ASN A 51 3.34 12.14 -11.99
CA ASN A 51 4.61 12.79 -12.27
C ASN A 51 4.41 14.04 -13.16
N LEU A 52 5.50 14.70 -13.52
CA LEU A 52 5.45 15.89 -14.36
C LEU A 52 4.88 15.63 -15.76
N MET A 53 4.91 14.38 -16.21
CA MET A 53 4.34 13.99 -17.50
C MET A 53 2.86 13.60 -17.40
N GLY A 54 2.28 13.65 -16.19
CA GLY A 54 0.88 13.33 -15.97
C GLY A 54 0.56 11.85 -15.80
N PHE A 55 1.57 10.98 -15.68
CA PHE A 55 1.35 9.55 -15.45
C PHE A 55 1.24 9.26 -13.95
N GLU A 56 0.26 8.45 -13.58
CA GLU A 56 0.12 7.98 -12.20
C GLU A 56 1.20 6.96 -11.86
N MET A 57 1.58 6.89 -10.57
CA MET A 57 2.51 5.85 -10.10
C MET A 57 1.94 4.46 -10.35
N GLY A 58 0.70 4.21 -9.94
CA GLY A 58 0.00 2.96 -10.16
C GLY A 58 0.48 1.83 -9.25
N GLU A 59 -0.32 0.77 -9.19
CA GLU A 59 -0.01 -0.38 -8.34
C GLU A 59 1.21 -1.16 -8.81
N ARG A 60 1.42 -1.25 -10.12
CA ARG A 60 2.55 -1.98 -10.68
C ARG A 60 3.88 -1.35 -10.28
N THR A 61 4.01 -0.04 -10.42
CA THR A 61 5.22 0.68 -10.03
C THR A 61 5.44 0.57 -8.53
N LEU A 62 4.37 0.71 -7.74
CA LEU A 62 4.45 0.56 -6.30
C LEU A 62 4.92 -0.85 -5.91
N SER A 63 4.41 -1.89 -6.56
CA SER A 63 4.84 -3.27 -6.32
C SER A 63 6.33 -3.46 -6.60
N GLU A 64 6.83 -2.87 -7.67
CA GLU A 64 8.26 -2.92 -8.01
C GLU A 64 9.11 -2.23 -6.95
N VAL A 65 8.68 -1.05 -6.50
CA VAL A 65 9.36 -0.31 -5.42
C VAL A 65 9.37 -1.12 -4.14
N PHE A 66 8.23 -1.66 -3.75
CA PHE A 66 8.08 -2.44 -2.53
C PHE A 66 8.96 -3.70 -2.56
N SER A 67 9.01 -4.39 -3.68
CA SER A 67 9.83 -5.61 -3.81
C SER A 67 11.32 -5.33 -3.62
N LYS A 68 11.79 -4.16 -4.05
CA LYS A 68 13.20 -3.76 -3.87
C LYS A 68 13.51 -3.32 -2.46
N ALA A 69 12.51 -2.91 -1.69
CA ALA A 69 12.68 -2.40 -0.34
C ALA A 69 12.67 -3.49 0.73
N THR A 70 12.15 -4.69 0.42
CA THR A 70 12.02 -5.78 1.39
C THR A 70 13.40 -6.32 1.82
N GLY A 71 13.43 -7.01 2.97
CA GLY A 71 14.66 -7.54 3.55
C GLY A 71 15.34 -6.59 4.53
N LYS A 72 14.71 -5.45 4.86
CA LYS A 72 15.22 -4.44 5.78
C LYS A 72 14.25 -4.26 6.96
N THR A 73 14.41 -3.22 7.73
CA THR A 73 13.46 -2.92 8.82
C THR A 73 12.21 -2.25 8.25
N ALA A 74 11.10 -2.32 9.00
CA ALA A 74 9.87 -1.64 8.57
C ALA A 74 10.10 -0.15 8.33
N LYS A 75 10.89 0.50 9.19
CA LYS A 75 11.22 1.92 9.05
C LYS A 75 11.99 2.20 7.76
N SER A 76 12.97 1.37 7.41
CA SER A 76 13.76 1.58 6.19
C SER A 76 12.96 1.26 4.93
N VAL A 77 12.04 0.30 4.99
CA VAL A 77 11.11 0.03 3.89
C VAL A 77 10.20 1.23 3.65
N LEU A 78 9.62 1.78 4.71
CA LEU A 78 8.79 2.97 4.62
C LEU A 78 9.55 4.15 4.03
N SER A 79 10.77 4.41 4.52
CA SER A 79 11.59 5.50 4.00
C SER A 79 11.91 5.33 2.53
N TYR A 80 12.21 4.11 2.11
CA TYR A 80 12.48 3.80 0.71
C TYR A 80 11.27 4.10 -0.18
N ILE A 81 10.08 3.69 0.25
CA ILE A 81 8.85 3.92 -0.50
C ILE A 81 8.53 5.42 -0.61
N LEU A 82 8.65 6.16 0.51
CA LEU A 82 8.38 7.60 0.52
C LEU A 82 9.38 8.37 -0.32
N GLU A 83 10.63 7.96 -0.31
CA GLU A 83 11.66 8.58 -1.14
C GLU A 83 11.41 8.33 -2.62
N ALA A 84 11.04 7.10 -2.99
CA ALA A 84 10.66 6.77 -4.37
C ALA A 84 9.42 7.58 -4.81
N PHE A 85 8.45 7.74 -3.93
CA PHE A 85 7.26 8.55 -4.20
C PHE A 85 7.63 10.01 -4.42
N SER A 86 8.48 10.57 -3.57
CA SER A 86 8.94 11.96 -3.69
C SER A 86 9.68 12.19 -4.99
N CYS A 87 10.55 11.26 -5.38
CA CYS A 87 11.26 11.35 -6.65
C CYS A 87 10.31 11.24 -7.84
N PHE A 88 9.29 10.39 -7.75
CA PHE A 88 8.32 10.21 -8.82
C PHE A 88 7.49 11.48 -9.05
N THR A 89 7.00 12.09 -7.99
CA THR A 89 6.14 13.28 -8.07
C THR A 89 6.92 14.57 -8.30
N GLU A 90 8.22 14.57 -8.04
CA GLU A 90 9.13 15.71 -8.27
C GLU A 90 8.62 17.03 -7.70
N GLY A 91 8.05 16.95 -6.49
CA GLY A 91 7.59 18.16 -5.80
C GLY A 91 6.20 18.64 -6.17
N ILE A 92 5.46 17.89 -7.00
CA ILE A 92 4.05 18.21 -7.28
C ILE A 92 3.27 18.08 -5.96
N PRO A 93 2.47 19.10 -5.57
CA PRO A 93 1.70 19.01 -4.33
C PRO A 93 0.70 17.87 -4.34
N LEU A 94 0.50 17.26 -3.18
CA LEU A 94 -0.51 16.21 -3.01
C LEU A 94 -1.91 16.80 -3.18
N LYS A 95 -2.78 16.05 -3.86
CA LYS A 95 -4.19 16.44 -4.05
C LYS A 95 -5.08 15.92 -2.94
N ASP A 96 -4.61 14.98 -2.15
CA ASP A 96 -5.36 14.33 -1.09
C ASP A 96 -4.41 13.90 0.02
N ASP A 97 -4.95 13.40 1.11
CA ASP A 97 -4.14 12.93 2.23
C ASP A 97 -3.42 11.64 1.88
N LEU A 98 -2.15 11.57 2.27
CA LEU A 98 -1.33 10.39 2.06
C LEU A 98 -1.11 9.68 3.38
N THR A 99 -1.52 8.41 3.44
CA THR A 99 -1.24 7.54 4.58
C THR A 99 -0.55 6.28 4.06
N VAL A 100 0.57 5.94 4.67
CA VAL A 100 1.33 4.72 4.35
C VAL A 100 1.76 4.05 5.63
N ILE A 101 1.45 2.76 5.76
CA ILE A 101 1.83 1.96 6.92
C ILE A 101 2.58 0.73 6.44
N VAL A 102 3.74 0.46 7.03
CA VAL A 102 4.50 -0.76 6.75
C VAL A 102 4.54 -1.60 8.01
N LEU A 103 4.13 -2.86 7.89
CA LEU A 103 4.19 -3.85 8.95
C LEU A 103 5.22 -4.91 8.59
N HIS A 104 6.05 -5.28 9.56
CA HIS A 104 7.03 -6.35 9.40
C HIS A 104 6.71 -7.48 10.37
N TYR A 105 6.42 -8.66 9.87
CA TYR A 105 6.06 -9.80 10.69
C TYR A 105 7.30 -10.52 11.20
N LYS A 106 7.51 -10.49 12.52
CA LYS A 106 8.64 -11.14 13.20
C LYS A 106 8.13 -12.00 14.35
N PRO A 107 7.62 -13.21 14.07
CA PRO A 107 6.99 -14.02 15.13
C PRO A 107 7.93 -14.45 16.24
N ASP A 108 9.22 -14.58 15.98
CA ASP A 108 10.23 -15.05 16.95
C ASP A 108 11.18 -13.94 17.34
N ALA A 109 10.69 -12.73 17.52
CA ALA A 109 11.49 -11.55 17.87
C ALA A 109 11.97 -11.53 19.33
N ALA A 110 11.86 -12.64 20.03
CA ALA A 110 12.29 -12.78 21.41
C ALA A 110 13.83 -12.83 21.50
#